data_9673a902f34571d43bc09771ba4401e7
#
_entry.id   9673a902f34571d43bc09771ba4401e7
#
_cell.length_a   1.000
_cell.length_b   1.000
_cell.length_c   1.000
_cell.angle_alpha   90.00
_cell.angle_beta   90.00
_cell.angle_gamma   90.00
#
_symmetry.space_group_name_H-M   'P 1'
#
loop_
_entity.id
_entity.type
_entity.pdbx_description
1 polymer ?
#
loop_
_entity_poly.entity_id
_entity_poly.type
_entity_poly.pdbx_seq_one_letter_code
_entity_poly.pdbx_strand_id
1 'polypeptide(L)'
;MLLGVCLLVATTGLGGCAWLDTQQRRLALRPSPGLPADADSPARFRPGDERYLLPSATPGEQVALWWLPQPDPQAPALLYLHGTLRSLYGNQPKIDALRAAGFAILAVDYRGWGESAAIVPSETTILADARLAFAELRRLQPDPGRRVLFGHSMGSAVAVILASTLRHGQDYGALALESAFTRLPDVAGEAGFWGRIGAAVTTLEFDAAARIGAVDAPIWMLHGTADNTVAIVLGQRLRDAARPGVRWVEVPGGSHSRLHSDAPELYRQTFLDLQRSLPPPAPSP
;
A
#
# COMPACT_ATOMS: atom_id res chain seq x y z
N MET A 1 -44.70 -25.70 -10.75
CA MET A 1 -43.98 -25.90 -9.45
C MET A 1 -42.47 -26.11 -9.59
N LEU A 2 -41.97 -26.78 -10.61
CA LEU A 2 -40.51 -27.02 -10.79
C LEU A 2 -39.70 -25.73 -11.11
N LEU A 3 -40.23 -24.76 -11.87
CA LEU A 3 -39.53 -23.50 -12.14
C LEU A 3 -39.33 -22.62 -10.89
N GLY A 4 -40.27 -22.61 -9.95
CA GLY A 4 -40.16 -21.83 -8.72
C GLY A 4 -39.11 -22.36 -7.74
N VAL A 5 -38.90 -23.69 -7.72
CA VAL A 5 -37.88 -24.33 -6.86
C VAL A 5 -36.46 -24.08 -7.40
N CYS A 6 -36.28 -24.13 -8.73
CA CYS A 6 -34.99 -23.81 -9.34
C CYS A 6 -34.59 -22.34 -9.13
N LEU A 7 -35.52 -21.40 -9.14
CA LEU A 7 -35.24 -19.99 -8.87
C LEU A 7 -34.86 -19.74 -7.43
N LEU A 8 -35.53 -20.42 -6.46
CA LEU A 8 -35.21 -20.30 -5.03
C LEU A 8 -33.83 -20.88 -4.68
N VAL A 9 -33.47 -22.02 -5.25
CA VAL A 9 -32.15 -22.64 -5.03
C VAL A 9 -31.03 -21.79 -5.67
N ALA A 10 -31.27 -21.20 -6.83
CA ALA A 10 -30.31 -20.31 -7.47
C ALA A 10 -30.10 -18.99 -6.67
N THR A 11 -31.16 -18.39 -6.13
CA THR A 11 -31.07 -17.17 -5.34
C THR A 11 -30.43 -17.40 -3.97
N THR A 12 -30.66 -18.53 -3.31
CA THR A 12 -30.00 -18.89 -2.05
C THR A 12 -28.52 -19.23 -2.26
N GLY A 13 -28.17 -19.87 -3.38
CA GLY A 13 -26.78 -20.16 -3.76
C GLY A 13 -25.97 -18.88 -4.03
N LEU A 14 -26.52 -17.94 -4.83
CA LEU A 14 -25.85 -16.67 -5.14
C LEU A 14 -25.70 -15.77 -3.90
N GLY A 15 -26.72 -15.72 -3.03
CA GLY A 15 -26.65 -14.98 -1.77
C GLY A 15 -25.60 -15.56 -0.80
N GLY A 16 -25.47 -16.89 -0.75
CA GLY A 16 -24.45 -17.57 0.05
C GLY A 16 -23.03 -17.29 -0.42
N CYS A 17 -22.78 -17.33 -1.72
CA CYS A 17 -21.47 -17.02 -2.29
C CYS A 17 -21.05 -15.54 -2.03
N ALA A 18 -21.96 -14.59 -2.21
CA ALA A 18 -21.70 -13.18 -1.94
C ALA A 18 -21.44 -12.91 -0.45
N TRP A 19 -22.16 -13.58 0.43
CA TRP A 19 -21.94 -13.50 1.87
C TRP A 19 -20.57 -14.05 2.25
N LEU A 20 -20.19 -15.22 1.74
CA LEU A 20 -18.89 -15.84 1.99
C LEU A 20 -17.74 -14.95 1.50
N ASP A 21 -17.83 -14.41 0.28
CA ASP A 21 -16.86 -13.47 -0.25
C ASP A 21 -16.71 -12.24 0.65
N THR A 22 -17.82 -11.69 1.12
CA THR A 22 -17.80 -10.54 2.05
C THR A 22 -17.09 -10.89 3.36
N GLN A 23 -17.34 -12.10 3.94
CA GLN A 23 -16.67 -12.53 5.18
C GLN A 23 -15.17 -12.78 4.95
N GLN A 24 -14.79 -13.39 3.84
CA GLN A 24 -13.37 -13.56 3.47
C GLN A 24 -12.64 -12.22 3.38
N ARG A 25 -13.24 -11.23 2.69
CA ARG A 25 -12.66 -9.88 2.58
C ARG A 25 -12.51 -9.20 3.94
N ARG A 26 -13.49 -9.29 4.82
CA ARG A 26 -13.40 -8.77 6.19
C ARG A 26 -12.26 -9.42 6.99
N LEU A 27 -12.10 -10.73 6.88
CA LEU A 27 -11.04 -11.47 7.60
C LEU A 27 -9.64 -11.18 7.05
N ALA A 28 -9.49 -11.15 5.73
CA ALA A 28 -8.20 -10.95 5.07
C ALA A 28 -7.75 -9.49 5.11
N LEU A 29 -8.65 -8.55 4.80
CA LEU A 29 -8.33 -7.13 4.68
C LEU A 29 -8.43 -6.38 6.01
N ARG A 30 -9.23 -6.87 6.96
CA ARG A 30 -9.38 -6.31 8.32
C ARG A 30 -9.66 -4.80 8.31
N PRO A 31 -10.70 -4.34 7.61
CA PRO A 31 -11.03 -2.92 7.58
C PRO A 31 -11.23 -2.36 8.99
N SER A 32 -10.75 -1.15 9.22
CA SER A 32 -10.83 -0.46 10.51
C SER A 32 -11.27 0.99 10.30
N PRO A 33 -12.55 1.22 9.94
CA PRO A 33 -13.08 2.56 9.79
C PRO A 33 -13.19 3.27 11.13
N GLY A 34 -13.13 4.60 11.10
CA GLY A 34 -13.25 5.45 12.27
C GLY A 34 -11.93 6.07 12.71
N LEU A 35 -12.05 7.07 13.57
CA LEU A 35 -10.96 7.85 14.09
C LEU A 35 -10.55 7.36 15.48
N PRO A 36 -9.26 7.37 15.82
CA PRO A 36 -8.83 7.20 17.21
C PRO A 36 -9.24 8.42 18.05
N ALA A 37 -9.36 8.24 19.36
CA ALA A 37 -9.79 9.29 20.28
C ALA A 37 -8.90 10.55 20.25
N ASP A 38 -7.65 10.41 19.85
CA ASP A 38 -6.64 11.47 19.75
C ASP A 38 -6.38 11.93 18.30
N ALA A 39 -7.29 11.65 17.38
CA ALA A 39 -7.14 12.01 15.96
C ALA A 39 -6.85 13.50 15.73
N ASP A 40 -7.49 14.38 16.53
CA ASP A 40 -7.35 15.82 16.43
C ASP A 40 -6.28 16.40 17.36
N SER A 41 -5.43 15.55 17.94
CA SER A 41 -4.32 16.01 18.77
C SER A 41 -3.38 16.91 17.94
N PRO A 42 -3.07 18.14 18.41
CA PRO A 42 -2.16 19.03 17.70
C PRO A 42 -0.73 18.48 17.62
N ALA A 43 -0.39 17.47 18.42
CA ALA A 43 0.92 16.81 18.35
C ALA A 43 1.07 15.87 17.13
N ARG A 44 -0.03 15.52 16.45
CA ARG A 44 0.01 14.60 15.30
C ARG A 44 0.47 15.24 14.01
N PHE A 45 0.17 16.52 13.84
CA PHE A 45 0.38 17.23 12.58
C PHE A 45 1.20 18.51 12.82
N ARG A 46 2.06 18.82 11.85
CA ARG A 46 2.88 20.04 11.86
C ARG A 46 2.12 21.16 11.14
N PRO A 47 2.47 22.43 11.39
CA PRO A 47 1.96 23.52 10.55
C PRO A 47 2.22 23.25 9.05
N GLY A 48 1.18 23.38 8.24
CA GLY A 48 1.21 23.09 6.81
C GLY A 48 0.81 21.66 6.43
N ASP A 49 0.61 20.76 7.39
CA ASP A 49 0.03 19.44 7.12
C ASP A 49 -1.47 19.56 6.87
N GLU A 50 -1.96 18.82 5.88
CA GLU A 50 -3.36 18.86 5.46
C GLU A 50 -3.98 17.46 5.54
N ARG A 51 -5.22 17.39 6.07
CA ARG A 51 -6.07 16.22 6.00
C ARG A 51 -7.32 16.59 5.21
N TYR A 52 -7.66 15.83 4.23
CA TYR A 52 -8.82 16.13 3.40
C TYR A 52 -9.42 14.87 2.78
N LEU A 53 -10.65 14.99 2.30
CA LEU A 53 -11.40 13.94 1.65
C LEU A 53 -11.58 14.26 0.17
N LEU A 54 -11.32 13.26 -0.69
CA LEU A 54 -11.64 13.32 -2.10
C LEU A 54 -12.84 12.42 -2.43
N PRO A 55 -13.75 12.84 -3.31
CA PRO A 55 -14.81 11.97 -3.78
C PRO A 55 -14.22 10.79 -4.54
N SER A 56 -14.69 9.58 -4.22
CA SER A 56 -14.35 8.39 -4.98
C SER A 56 -15.17 8.29 -6.28
N ALA A 57 -14.86 7.31 -7.13
CA ALA A 57 -15.68 7.02 -8.31
C ALA A 57 -17.10 6.52 -7.95
N THR A 58 -17.33 6.10 -6.70
CA THR A 58 -18.64 5.68 -6.21
C THR A 58 -19.35 6.90 -5.58
N PRO A 59 -20.53 7.30 -6.07
CA PRO A 59 -21.25 8.43 -5.53
C PRO A 59 -21.52 8.30 -4.03
N GLY A 60 -21.26 9.36 -3.27
CA GLY A 60 -21.44 9.41 -1.81
C GLY A 60 -20.31 8.79 -0.99
N GLU A 61 -19.32 8.17 -1.60
CA GLU A 61 -18.15 7.63 -0.93
C GLU A 61 -16.94 8.55 -1.10
N GLN A 62 -16.13 8.66 -0.05
CA GLN A 62 -14.94 9.52 -0.02
C GLN A 62 -13.71 8.73 0.42
N VAL A 63 -12.56 9.21 0.00
CA VAL A 63 -11.22 8.68 0.32
C VAL A 63 -10.45 9.75 1.08
N ALA A 64 -9.92 9.39 2.23
CA ALA A 64 -9.14 10.29 3.09
C ALA A 64 -7.68 10.28 2.67
N LEU A 65 -7.10 11.47 2.60
CA LEU A 65 -5.70 11.70 2.30
C LEU A 65 -5.06 12.63 3.33
N TRP A 66 -3.79 12.36 3.60
CA TRP A 66 -2.91 13.26 4.34
C TRP A 66 -1.83 13.78 3.41
N TRP A 67 -1.73 15.10 3.27
CA TRP A 67 -0.59 15.74 2.63
C TRP A 67 0.32 16.34 3.69
N LEU A 68 1.55 15.84 3.76
CA LEU A 68 2.56 16.21 4.75
C LEU A 68 3.78 16.78 4.00
N PRO A 69 3.78 18.08 3.66
CA PRO A 69 4.84 18.70 2.86
C PRO A 69 6.17 18.77 3.59
N GLN A 70 7.23 18.98 2.83
CA GLN A 70 8.53 19.41 3.32
C GLN A 70 8.67 20.93 3.18
N PRO A 71 9.55 21.58 3.96
CA PRO A 71 9.87 22.99 3.80
C PRO A 71 10.42 23.32 2.40
N ASP A 72 11.19 22.40 1.81
CA ASP A 72 11.65 22.51 0.43
C ASP A 72 10.53 22.06 -0.53
N PRO A 73 9.97 22.95 -1.36
CA PRO A 73 8.93 22.60 -2.32
C PRO A 73 9.41 21.66 -3.43
N GLN A 74 10.71 21.54 -3.63
CA GLN A 74 11.33 20.61 -4.58
C GLN A 74 11.63 19.24 -3.98
N ALA A 75 11.32 19.02 -2.70
CA ALA A 75 11.49 17.71 -2.06
C ALA A 75 10.75 16.62 -2.84
N PRO A 76 11.29 15.40 -2.95
CA PRO A 76 10.57 14.31 -3.55
C PRO A 76 9.33 13.97 -2.72
N ALA A 77 8.25 13.62 -3.38
CA ALA A 77 7.00 13.25 -2.75
C ALA A 77 6.75 11.74 -2.86
N LEU A 78 6.37 11.13 -1.76
CA LEU A 78 6.14 9.71 -1.63
C LEU A 78 4.65 9.44 -1.43
N LEU A 79 4.05 8.61 -2.30
CA LEU A 79 2.71 8.06 -2.09
C LEU A 79 2.81 6.87 -1.15
N TYR A 80 2.24 7.01 0.04
CA TYR A 80 2.23 5.98 1.06
C TYR A 80 0.98 5.09 0.95
N LEU A 81 1.18 3.81 0.60
CA LEU A 81 0.16 2.78 0.46
C LEU A 81 0.30 1.77 1.61
N HIS A 82 -0.66 1.79 2.55
CA HIS A 82 -0.57 1.00 3.79
C HIS A 82 -0.99 -0.47 3.62
N GLY A 83 -0.65 -1.29 4.61
CA GLY A 83 -1.11 -2.69 4.74
C GLY A 83 -2.49 -2.80 5.40
N THR A 84 -2.94 -4.03 5.67
CA THR A 84 -4.32 -4.33 6.13
C THR A 84 -4.60 -3.92 7.57
N LEU A 85 -3.61 -3.93 8.47
CA LEU A 85 -3.84 -3.95 9.92
C LEU A 85 -4.20 -2.60 10.55
N ARG A 86 -3.91 -1.46 9.89
CA ARG A 86 -3.99 -0.14 10.52
C ARG A 86 -4.35 0.93 9.51
N SER A 87 -5.15 1.91 9.93
CA SER A 87 -5.31 3.17 9.21
C SER A 87 -4.03 4.03 9.24
N LEU A 88 -4.03 5.17 8.61
CA LEU A 88 -2.91 6.13 8.63
C LEU A 88 -2.50 6.50 10.05
N TYR A 89 -3.44 6.65 10.96
CA TYR A 89 -3.15 6.97 12.37
C TYR A 89 -2.24 5.92 13.04
N GLY A 90 -2.49 4.64 12.77
CA GLY A 90 -1.65 3.56 13.29
C GLY A 90 -0.33 3.38 12.54
N ASN A 91 -0.20 3.97 11.36
CA ASN A 91 1.01 3.97 10.54
C ASN A 91 1.84 5.25 10.69
N GLN A 92 1.37 6.23 11.46
CA GLN A 92 2.02 7.54 11.61
C GLN A 92 3.50 7.45 11.99
N PRO A 93 3.97 6.58 12.92
CA PRO A 93 5.40 6.50 13.21
C PRO A 93 6.28 6.14 12.00
N LYS A 94 5.78 5.27 11.09
CA LYS A 94 6.47 4.94 9.85
C LYS A 94 6.42 6.11 8.86
N ILE A 95 5.28 6.76 8.73
CA ILE A 95 5.11 7.96 7.90
C ILE A 95 6.07 9.06 8.35
N ASP A 96 6.19 9.28 9.67
CA ASP A 96 7.11 10.26 10.23
C ASP A 96 8.58 9.91 9.99
N ALA A 97 8.94 8.62 10.01
CA ALA A 97 10.30 8.16 9.69
C ALA A 97 10.65 8.42 8.21
N LEU A 98 9.72 8.19 7.28
CA LEU A 98 9.89 8.52 5.86
C LEU A 98 9.97 10.03 5.63
N ARG A 99 9.15 10.79 6.36
CA ARG A 99 9.20 12.26 6.34
C ARG A 99 10.53 12.79 6.87
N ALA A 100 11.05 12.19 7.95
CA ALA A 100 12.37 12.53 8.52
C ALA A 100 13.53 12.19 7.56
N ALA A 101 13.34 11.25 6.64
CA ALA A 101 14.28 10.97 5.55
C ALA A 101 14.17 11.96 4.38
N GLY A 102 13.34 13.02 4.49
CA GLY A 102 13.28 14.14 3.55
C GLY A 102 12.22 14.04 2.46
N PHE A 103 11.27 13.11 2.56
CA PHE A 103 10.14 13.02 1.63
C PHE A 103 8.96 13.88 2.10
N ALA A 104 8.33 14.62 1.19
CA ALA A 104 6.93 15.00 1.36
C ALA A 104 6.08 13.72 1.24
N ILE A 105 5.03 13.59 2.04
CA ILE A 105 4.22 12.37 2.06
C ILE A 105 2.78 12.69 1.65
N LEU A 106 2.29 11.98 0.64
CA LEU A 106 0.87 11.83 0.39
C LEU A 106 0.48 10.43 0.86
N ALA A 107 -0.27 10.34 1.95
CA ALA A 107 -0.74 9.07 2.48
C ALA A 107 -2.24 8.91 2.23
N VAL A 108 -2.70 7.70 1.90
CA VAL A 108 -4.10 7.41 1.64
C VAL A 108 -4.62 6.34 2.59
N ASP A 109 -5.75 6.59 3.25
CA ASP A 109 -6.58 5.53 3.81
C ASP A 109 -7.52 5.04 2.71
N TYR A 110 -7.42 3.79 2.31
CA TYR A 110 -8.42 3.22 1.38
C TYR A 110 -9.80 3.19 2.04
N ARG A 111 -10.87 3.19 1.24
CA ARG A 111 -12.21 2.96 1.77
C ARG A 111 -12.25 1.66 2.59
N GLY A 112 -12.82 1.75 3.78
CA GLY A 112 -12.78 0.71 4.81
C GLY A 112 -11.81 1.00 5.95
N TRP A 113 -10.94 2.02 5.84
CA TRP A 113 -10.01 2.42 6.91
C TRP A 113 -10.12 3.90 7.24
N GLY A 114 -9.83 4.23 8.51
CA GLY A 114 -9.72 5.59 9.01
C GLY A 114 -10.93 6.46 8.70
N GLU A 115 -10.69 7.63 8.14
CA GLU A 115 -11.71 8.63 7.78
C GLU A 115 -12.39 8.33 6.44
N SER A 116 -11.90 7.38 5.67
CA SER A 116 -12.50 7.00 4.39
C SER A 116 -13.84 6.30 4.58
N ALA A 117 -14.67 6.28 3.52
CA ALA A 117 -15.98 5.66 3.56
C ALA A 117 -15.94 4.23 4.12
N ALA A 118 -16.82 3.94 5.08
CA ALA A 118 -16.89 2.68 5.81
C ALA A 118 -17.55 1.59 4.95
N ILE A 119 -16.76 0.91 4.13
CA ILE A 119 -17.18 -0.22 3.29
C ILE A 119 -16.45 -1.50 3.67
N VAL A 120 -16.89 -2.65 3.15
CA VAL A 120 -16.07 -3.85 3.07
C VAL A 120 -15.24 -3.77 1.80
N PRO A 121 -13.93 -3.51 1.89
CA PRO A 121 -13.10 -3.26 0.72
C PRO A 121 -12.94 -4.52 -0.15
N SER A 122 -12.55 -4.30 -1.39
CA SER A 122 -12.11 -5.32 -2.34
C SER A 122 -10.80 -4.88 -2.97
N GLU A 123 -10.11 -5.80 -3.65
CA GLU A 123 -8.93 -5.45 -4.44
C GLU A 123 -9.23 -4.32 -5.44
N THR A 124 -10.38 -4.40 -6.11
CA THR A 124 -10.84 -3.37 -7.05
C THR A 124 -11.00 -2.00 -6.41
N THR A 125 -11.65 -1.92 -5.23
CA THR A 125 -11.84 -0.62 -4.53
C THR A 125 -10.52 -0.07 -4.03
N ILE A 126 -9.63 -0.90 -3.48
CA ILE A 126 -8.30 -0.48 -3.00
C ILE A 126 -7.45 0.06 -4.16
N LEU A 127 -7.43 -0.63 -5.30
CA LEU A 127 -6.71 -0.17 -6.48
C LEU A 127 -7.30 1.11 -7.08
N ALA A 128 -8.62 1.29 -7.03
CA ALA A 128 -9.26 2.54 -7.46
C ALA A 128 -8.84 3.71 -6.55
N ASP A 129 -8.81 3.51 -5.23
CA ASP A 129 -8.40 4.51 -4.26
C ASP A 129 -6.90 4.86 -4.40
N ALA A 130 -6.05 3.86 -4.68
CA ALA A 130 -4.63 4.08 -4.96
C ALA A 130 -4.41 4.91 -6.24
N ARG A 131 -5.21 4.68 -7.30
CA ARG A 131 -5.16 5.49 -8.53
C ARG A 131 -5.62 6.92 -8.30
N LEU A 132 -6.67 7.11 -7.49
CA LEU A 132 -7.14 8.43 -7.08
C LEU A 132 -6.03 9.19 -6.33
N ALA A 133 -5.41 8.54 -5.35
CA ALA A 133 -4.31 9.13 -4.59
C ALA A 133 -3.08 9.42 -5.48
N PHE A 134 -2.79 8.58 -6.47
CA PHE A 134 -1.72 8.84 -7.42
C PHE A 134 -2.02 10.05 -8.34
N ALA A 135 -3.26 10.21 -8.78
CA ALA A 135 -3.67 11.40 -9.53
C ALA A 135 -3.46 12.68 -8.70
N GLU A 136 -3.75 12.62 -7.41
CA GLU A 136 -3.50 13.71 -6.47
C GLU A 136 -2.01 13.95 -6.25
N LEU A 137 -1.18 12.90 -6.13
CA LEU A 137 0.28 13.02 -6.06
C LEU A 137 0.83 13.79 -7.26
N ARG A 138 0.31 13.54 -8.47
CA ARG A 138 0.71 14.24 -9.70
C ARG A 138 0.41 15.73 -9.64
N ARG A 139 -0.67 16.13 -8.97
CA ARG A 139 -1.03 17.54 -8.75
C ARG A 139 -0.09 18.22 -7.75
N LEU A 140 0.25 17.52 -6.67
CA LEU A 140 1.05 18.05 -5.55
C LEU A 140 2.56 18.07 -5.87
N GLN A 141 3.06 17.09 -6.62
CA GLN A 141 4.44 17.03 -7.11
C GLN A 141 4.43 16.96 -8.64
N PRO A 142 4.63 18.10 -9.35
CA PRO A 142 4.58 18.16 -10.81
C PRO A 142 5.69 17.37 -11.51
N ASP A 143 6.90 17.30 -10.90
CA ASP A 143 8.05 16.58 -11.46
C ASP A 143 7.89 15.06 -11.31
N PRO A 144 7.71 14.30 -12.40
CA PRO A 144 7.55 12.85 -12.35
C PRO A 144 8.78 12.14 -11.76
N GLY A 145 9.99 12.65 -12.00
CA GLY A 145 11.22 12.08 -11.45
C GLY A 145 11.31 12.16 -9.93
N ARG A 146 10.51 13.03 -9.32
CA ARG A 146 10.46 13.26 -7.86
C ARG A 146 9.29 12.57 -7.18
N ARG A 147 8.49 11.77 -7.89
CA ARG A 147 7.39 10.97 -7.31
C ARG A 147 7.86 9.56 -7.01
N VAL A 148 7.68 9.11 -5.78
CA VAL A 148 8.01 7.77 -5.32
C VAL A 148 6.74 7.04 -4.92
N LEU A 149 6.57 5.81 -5.38
CA LEU A 149 5.51 4.92 -4.88
C LEU A 149 6.08 4.09 -3.75
N PHE A 150 5.43 4.10 -2.59
CA PHE A 150 5.81 3.28 -1.45
C PHE A 150 4.64 2.38 -1.03
N GLY A 151 4.92 1.10 -0.86
CA GLY A 151 3.95 0.14 -0.36
C GLY A 151 4.49 -0.72 0.77
N HIS A 152 3.68 -0.89 1.82
CA HIS A 152 3.98 -1.79 2.94
C HIS A 152 2.99 -2.96 2.97
N SER A 153 3.48 -4.20 3.07
CA SER A 153 2.63 -5.40 3.17
C SER A 153 1.65 -5.48 1.99
N MET A 154 0.33 -5.56 2.20
CA MET A 154 -0.68 -5.46 1.13
C MET A 154 -0.44 -4.24 0.23
N GLY A 155 -0.09 -3.10 0.80
CA GLY A 155 0.22 -1.90 0.03
C GLY A 155 1.40 -2.08 -0.93
N SER A 156 2.31 -3.03 -0.68
CA SER A 156 3.39 -3.34 -1.62
C SER A 156 2.86 -3.96 -2.92
N ALA A 157 1.89 -4.85 -2.82
CA ALA A 157 1.23 -5.41 -4.01
C ALA A 157 0.42 -4.33 -4.75
N VAL A 158 -0.30 -3.47 -4.02
CA VAL A 158 -1.00 -2.31 -4.58
C VAL A 158 -0.02 -1.39 -5.33
N ALA A 159 1.14 -1.09 -4.74
CA ALA A 159 2.17 -0.27 -5.36
C ALA A 159 2.74 -0.89 -6.64
N VAL A 160 3.02 -2.20 -6.64
CA VAL A 160 3.48 -2.94 -7.82
C VAL A 160 2.44 -2.92 -8.93
N ILE A 161 1.17 -3.24 -8.60
CA ILE A 161 0.07 -3.25 -9.58
C ILE A 161 -0.14 -1.86 -10.18
N LEU A 162 -0.09 -0.80 -9.35
CA LEU A 162 -0.16 0.57 -9.83
C LEU A 162 1.05 0.90 -10.73
N ALA A 163 2.27 0.67 -10.26
CA ALA A 163 3.52 0.95 -10.98
C ALA A 163 3.57 0.25 -12.35
N SER A 164 3.06 -1.00 -12.45
CA SER A 164 3.04 -1.76 -13.70
C SER A 164 2.19 -1.13 -14.81
N THR A 165 1.34 -0.16 -14.47
CA THR A 165 0.50 0.60 -15.43
C THR A 165 1.05 1.99 -15.75
N LEU A 166 2.17 2.35 -15.15
CA LEU A 166 2.81 3.66 -15.24
C LEU A 166 4.16 3.55 -15.96
N ARG A 167 4.71 4.69 -16.38
CA ARG A 167 6.01 4.78 -17.09
C ARG A 167 7.02 5.52 -16.24
N HIS A 168 8.17 4.89 -16.01
CA HIS A 168 9.29 5.52 -15.35
C HIS A 168 9.73 6.82 -16.06
N GLY A 169 10.03 7.84 -15.30
CA GLY A 169 10.46 9.15 -15.80
C GLY A 169 9.34 10.02 -16.41
N GLN A 170 8.18 9.44 -16.73
CA GLN A 170 7.00 10.17 -17.21
C GLN A 170 5.91 10.31 -16.14
N ASP A 171 5.73 9.29 -15.32
CA ASP A 171 4.73 9.25 -14.25
C ASP A 171 5.35 9.27 -12.86
N TYR A 172 6.45 8.52 -12.66
CA TYR A 172 7.11 8.40 -11.36
C TYR A 172 8.61 8.09 -11.52
N GLY A 173 9.39 8.28 -10.43
CA GLY A 173 10.84 8.13 -10.42
C GLY A 173 11.34 6.82 -9.80
N ALA A 174 10.65 6.27 -8.79
CA ALA A 174 11.08 5.03 -8.12
C ALA A 174 9.92 4.32 -7.43
N LEU A 175 10.13 3.02 -7.16
CA LEU A 175 9.25 2.16 -6.38
C LEU A 175 9.97 1.65 -5.14
N ALA A 176 9.38 1.82 -3.95
CA ALA A 176 9.88 1.28 -2.69
C ALA A 176 8.87 0.32 -2.07
N LEU A 177 9.30 -0.86 -1.69
CA LEU A 177 8.47 -1.93 -1.16
C LEU A 177 9.00 -2.39 0.19
N GLU A 178 8.14 -2.46 1.18
CA GLU A 178 8.48 -2.96 2.52
C GLU A 178 7.64 -4.19 2.85
N SER A 179 8.30 -5.28 3.30
CA SER A 179 7.65 -6.55 3.65
C SER A 179 6.72 -7.05 2.53
N ALA A 180 7.23 -7.03 1.30
CA ALA A 180 6.49 -7.38 0.09
C ALA A 180 6.34 -8.91 -0.08
N PHE A 181 5.35 -9.31 -0.87
CA PHE A 181 5.05 -10.71 -1.15
C PHE A 181 4.65 -10.90 -2.62
N THR A 182 4.64 -12.16 -3.07
CA THR A 182 4.26 -12.56 -4.43
C THR A 182 2.79 -12.37 -4.71
N ARG A 183 1.92 -13.03 -3.93
CA ARG A 183 0.45 -12.95 -3.98
C ARG A 183 -0.14 -13.14 -2.59
N LEU A 184 -1.32 -12.63 -2.36
CA LEU A 184 -1.99 -12.79 -1.05
C LEU A 184 -2.25 -14.27 -0.69
N PRO A 185 -2.66 -15.17 -1.61
CA PRO A 185 -2.75 -16.59 -1.35
C PRO A 185 -1.44 -17.24 -0.90
N ASP A 186 -0.29 -16.77 -1.39
CA ASP A 186 1.01 -17.31 -0.98
C ASP A 186 1.32 -16.98 0.49
N VAL A 187 0.96 -15.78 0.95
CA VAL A 187 1.07 -15.38 2.37
C VAL A 187 0.20 -16.29 3.25
N ALA A 188 -1.04 -16.53 2.84
CA ALA A 188 -1.93 -17.44 3.55
C ALA A 188 -1.37 -18.87 3.56
N GLY A 189 -0.79 -19.33 2.45
CA GLY A 189 -0.19 -20.67 2.31
C GLY A 189 0.96 -20.93 3.28
N GLU A 190 1.77 -19.91 3.62
CA GLU A 190 2.85 -20.02 4.62
C GLU A 190 2.31 -20.13 6.07
N ALA A 191 1.04 -19.77 6.33
CA ALA A 191 0.41 -19.88 7.64
C ALA A 191 -0.04 -21.34 8.02
N GLY A 192 0.47 -22.34 7.31
CA GLY A 192 0.25 -23.77 7.59
C GLY A 192 -1.02 -24.32 6.94
N PHE A 193 -1.50 -25.46 7.44
CA PHE A 193 -2.60 -26.23 6.80
C PHE A 193 -3.88 -25.43 6.61
N TRP A 194 -4.36 -24.73 7.64
CA TRP A 194 -5.57 -23.90 7.55
C TRP A 194 -5.39 -22.67 6.66
N GLY A 195 -4.18 -22.11 6.62
CA GLY A 195 -3.83 -21.06 5.70
C GLY A 195 -3.92 -21.51 4.25
N ARG A 196 -3.47 -22.73 3.92
CA ARG A 196 -3.57 -23.30 2.56
C ARG A 196 -5.01 -23.50 2.12
N ILE A 197 -5.90 -23.93 3.04
CA ILE A 197 -7.33 -24.03 2.75
C ILE A 197 -7.90 -22.63 2.46
N GLY A 198 -7.58 -21.64 3.29
CA GLY A 198 -7.97 -20.24 3.07
C GLY A 198 -7.46 -19.68 1.74
N ALA A 199 -6.19 -19.96 1.39
CA ALA A 199 -5.59 -19.59 0.12
C ALA A 199 -6.32 -20.17 -1.10
N ALA A 200 -6.81 -21.42 -0.99
CA ALA A 200 -7.49 -22.10 -2.08
C ALA A 200 -8.91 -21.57 -2.37
N VAL A 201 -9.52 -20.84 -1.45
CA VAL A 201 -10.89 -20.35 -1.56
C VAL A 201 -10.99 -18.81 -1.63
N THR A 202 -9.87 -18.09 -1.43
CA THR A 202 -9.89 -16.63 -1.48
C THR A 202 -10.04 -16.11 -2.90
N THR A 203 -10.82 -15.03 -3.04
CA THR A 203 -10.99 -14.29 -4.29
C THR A 203 -10.02 -13.10 -4.39
N LEU A 204 -9.24 -12.86 -3.34
CA LEU A 204 -8.25 -11.77 -3.28
C LEU A 204 -6.91 -12.30 -3.76
N GLU A 205 -6.42 -11.75 -4.86
CA GLU A 205 -5.15 -12.16 -5.45
C GLU A 205 -3.99 -11.24 -5.05
N PHE A 206 -4.13 -9.94 -5.22
CA PHE A 206 -3.03 -8.99 -5.05
C PHE A 206 -1.74 -9.52 -5.68
N ASP A 207 -1.84 -9.95 -6.95
CA ASP A 207 -0.76 -10.65 -7.67
C ASP A 207 0.33 -9.67 -8.12
N ALA A 208 1.25 -9.39 -7.22
CA ALA A 208 2.41 -8.58 -7.49
C ALA A 208 3.43 -9.31 -8.39
N ALA A 209 3.56 -10.64 -8.26
CA ALA A 209 4.54 -11.41 -9.02
C ALA A 209 4.23 -11.39 -10.53
N ALA A 210 2.95 -11.44 -10.92
CA ALA A 210 2.57 -11.33 -12.33
C ALA A 210 2.79 -9.93 -12.93
N ARG A 211 3.02 -8.92 -12.10
CA ARG A 211 3.10 -7.51 -12.51
C ARG A 211 4.47 -6.88 -12.39
N ILE A 212 5.30 -7.32 -11.44
CA ILE A 212 6.57 -6.65 -11.12
C ILE A 212 7.57 -6.66 -12.30
N GLY A 213 7.53 -7.66 -13.14
CA GLY A 213 8.35 -7.73 -14.36
C GLY A 213 8.05 -6.64 -15.39
N ALA A 214 6.87 -6.00 -15.31
CA ALA A 214 6.49 -4.86 -16.16
C ALA A 214 6.95 -3.51 -15.59
N VAL A 215 7.38 -3.45 -14.32
CA VAL A 215 7.88 -2.22 -13.70
C VAL A 215 9.24 -1.89 -14.28
N ASP A 216 9.37 -0.70 -14.87
CA ASP A 216 10.58 -0.21 -15.55
C ASP A 216 11.39 0.80 -14.71
N ALA A 217 10.91 1.16 -13.52
CA ALA A 217 11.57 2.07 -12.59
C ALA A 217 12.59 1.36 -11.68
N PRO A 218 13.54 2.08 -11.08
CA PRO A 218 14.34 1.58 -9.97
C PRO A 218 13.47 1.07 -8.82
N ILE A 219 13.76 -0.15 -8.34
CA ILE A 219 13.01 -0.79 -7.26
C ILE A 219 13.90 -0.95 -6.03
N TRP A 220 13.39 -0.50 -4.89
CA TRP A 220 13.98 -0.70 -3.57
C TRP A 220 13.08 -1.61 -2.75
N MET A 221 13.63 -2.67 -2.17
CA MET A 221 12.88 -3.64 -1.37
C MET A 221 13.54 -3.82 -0.01
N LEU A 222 12.79 -3.60 1.07
CA LEU A 222 13.22 -3.81 2.44
C LEU A 222 12.42 -4.97 3.04
N HIS A 223 13.10 -5.88 3.75
CA HIS A 223 12.43 -6.99 4.43
C HIS A 223 13.14 -7.35 5.73
N GLY A 224 12.36 -7.56 6.79
CA GLY A 224 12.88 -7.99 8.09
C GLY A 224 13.15 -9.49 8.13
N THR A 225 14.28 -9.90 8.68
CA THR A 225 14.62 -11.33 8.77
C THR A 225 13.81 -12.07 9.85
N ALA A 226 13.15 -11.34 10.77
CA ALA A 226 12.24 -11.87 11.77
C ALA A 226 10.75 -11.50 11.46
N ASP A 227 10.41 -11.29 10.19
CA ASP A 227 9.03 -11.06 9.76
C ASP A 227 8.22 -12.36 9.86
N ASN A 228 7.37 -12.43 10.89
CA ASN A 228 6.50 -13.58 11.16
C ASN A 228 5.10 -13.46 10.51
N THR A 229 4.86 -12.40 9.72
CA THR A 229 3.58 -12.18 9.02
C THR A 229 3.72 -12.49 7.54
N VAL A 230 4.78 -11.98 6.92
CA VAL A 230 5.15 -12.25 5.53
C VAL A 230 6.55 -12.83 5.54
N ALA A 231 6.67 -14.13 5.29
CA ALA A 231 7.98 -14.80 5.27
C ALA A 231 8.90 -14.11 4.24
N ILE A 232 10.15 -13.83 4.63
CA ILE A 232 11.14 -13.12 3.80
C ILE A 232 11.32 -13.79 2.43
N VAL A 233 11.14 -15.11 2.35
CA VAL A 233 11.23 -15.87 1.09
C VAL A 233 10.22 -15.38 0.04
N LEU A 234 9.06 -14.87 0.44
CA LEU A 234 8.07 -14.30 -0.50
C LEU A 234 8.56 -12.98 -1.10
N GLY A 235 9.22 -12.14 -0.29
CA GLY A 235 9.89 -10.94 -0.77
C GLY A 235 11.06 -11.26 -1.72
N GLN A 236 11.85 -12.29 -1.40
CA GLN A 236 12.95 -12.76 -2.26
C GLN A 236 12.42 -13.29 -3.61
N ARG A 237 11.36 -14.10 -3.60
CA ARG A 237 10.68 -14.55 -4.83
C ARG A 237 10.14 -13.40 -5.67
N LEU A 238 9.56 -12.39 -5.02
CA LEU A 238 9.08 -11.19 -5.73
C LEU A 238 10.23 -10.41 -6.35
N ARG A 239 11.36 -10.23 -5.63
CA ARG A 239 12.59 -9.62 -6.15
C ARG A 239 13.08 -10.36 -7.39
N ASP A 240 13.09 -11.69 -7.33
CA ASP A 240 13.63 -12.54 -8.41
C ASP A 240 12.70 -12.54 -9.65
N ALA A 241 11.41 -12.20 -9.48
CA ALA A 241 10.46 -11.97 -10.57
C ALA A 241 10.55 -10.56 -11.19
N ALA A 242 11.24 -9.63 -10.54
CA ALA A 242 11.46 -8.28 -11.04
C ALA A 242 12.57 -8.25 -12.13
N ARG A 243 12.66 -7.12 -12.82
CA ARG A 243 13.81 -6.85 -13.69
C ARG A 243 15.09 -6.75 -12.86
N PRO A 244 16.26 -7.08 -13.45
CA PRO A 244 17.55 -6.93 -12.75
C PRO A 244 17.76 -5.50 -12.24
N GLY A 245 18.47 -5.39 -11.10
CA GLY A 245 18.82 -4.07 -10.52
C GLY A 245 18.00 -3.69 -9.30
N VAL A 246 17.17 -4.58 -8.75
CA VAL A 246 16.48 -4.36 -7.47
C VAL A 246 17.50 -4.12 -6.35
N ARG A 247 17.34 -3.04 -5.62
CA ARG A 247 18.06 -2.77 -4.36
C ARG A 247 17.37 -3.54 -3.24
N TRP A 248 17.94 -4.68 -2.86
CA TRP A 248 17.44 -5.52 -1.78
C TRP A 248 18.15 -5.21 -0.46
N VAL A 249 17.38 -4.87 0.58
CA VAL A 249 17.88 -4.56 1.92
C VAL A 249 17.23 -5.50 2.93
N GLU A 250 18.03 -6.41 3.49
CA GLU A 250 17.60 -7.22 4.63
C GLU A 250 17.83 -6.44 5.92
N VAL A 251 16.80 -6.44 6.79
CA VAL A 251 16.87 -5.81 8.11
C VAL A 251 17.04 -6.92 9.15
N PRO A 252 18.24 -7.15 9.68
CA PRO A 252 18.49 -8.21 10.65
C PRO A 252 17.62 -8.04 11.91
N GLY A 253 16.89 -9.09 12.29
CA GLY A 253 15.95 -9.06 13.42
C GLY A 253 14.72 -8.18 13.19
N GLY A 254 14.57 -7.55 12.03
CA GLY A 254 13.45 -6.68 11.72
C GLY A 254 12.13 -7.44 11.64
N SER A 255 11.09 -6.87 12.21
CA SER A 255 9.71 -7.39 12.24
C SER A 255 8.87 -6.82 11.10
N HIS A 256 7.69 -7.40 10.83
CA HIS A 256 6.80 -7.06 9.71
C HIS A 256 6.51 -5.56 9.56
N SER A 257 6.15 -4.87 10.64
CA SER A 257 5.59 -3.52 10.55
C SER A 257 6.49 -2.43 11.17
N ARG A 258 7.63 -2.78 11.72
CA ARG A 258 8.42 -1.88 12.54
C ARG A 258 9.88 -1.70 12.10
N LEU A 259 10.20 -1.94 10.84
CA LEU A 259 11.57 -1.80 10.33
C LEU A 259 12.17 -0.41 10.64
N HIS A 260 11.33 0.64 10.58
CA HIS A 260 11.69 2.02 10.92
C HIS A 260 12.12 2.21 12.38
N SER A 261 11.66 1.36 13.30
CA SER A 261 12.02 1.39 14.72
C SER A 261 12.94 0.24 15.13
N ASP A 262 12.89 -0.91 14.44
CA ASP A 262 13.76 -2.06 14.72
C ASP A 262 15.20 -1.77 14.25
N ALA A 263 15.38 -1.01 13.16
CA ALA A 263 16.68 -0.61 12.62
C ALA A 263 16.63 0.83 12.08
N PRO A 264 16.46 1.85 12.93
CA PRO A 264 16.14 3.22 12.52
C PRO A 264 17.21 3.83 11.61
N GLU A 265 18.48 3.59 11.87
CA GLU A 265 19.55 4.16 11.07
C GLU A 265 19.65 3.49 9.70
N LEU A 266 19.55 2.15 9.60
CA LEU A 266 19.53 1.43 8.34
C LEU A 266 18.32 1.86 7.49
N TYR A 267 17.15 2.01 8.14
CA TYR A 267 15.92 2.47 7.48
C TYR A 267 16.10 3.88 6.92
N ARG A 268 16.55 4.81 7.75
CA ARG A 268 16.82 6.19 7.36
C ARG A 268 17.83 6.26 6.20
N GLN A 269 18.95 5.55 6.31
CA GLN A 269 19.99 5.55 5.29
C GLN A 269 19.48 5.00 3.96
N THR A 270 18.68 3.92 3.99
CA THR A 270 18.07 3.34 2.79
C THR A 270 17.22 4.36 2.04
N PHE A 271 16.38 5.13 2.74
CA PHE A 271 15.53 6.13 2.12
C PHE A 271 16.29 7.39 1.69
N LEU A 272 17.36 7.76 2.38
CA LEU A 272 18.27 8.81 1.90
C LEU A 272 19.00 8.40 0.61
N ASP A 273 19.41 7.13 0.50
CA ASP A 273 20.07 6.63 -0.71
C ASP A 273 19.08 6.54 -1.87
N LEU A 274 17.81 6.15 -1.61
CA LEU A 274 16.75 6.22 -2.60
C LEU A 274 16.56 7.66 -3.08
N GLN A 275 16.47 8.63 -2.16
CA GLN A 275 16.29 10.02 -2.50
C GLN A 275 17.46 10.56 -3.39
N ARG A 276 18.70 10.20 -3.04
CA ARG A 276 19.89 10.57 -3.83
C ARG A 276 19.91 9.93 -5.21
N SER A 277 19.27 8.78 -5.38
CA SER A 277 19.19 8.09 -6.68
C SER A 277 18.16 8.70 -7.63
N LEU A 278 17.27 9.55 -7.12
CA LEU A 278 16.29 10.25 -7.96
C LEU A 278 16.99 11.33 -8.81
N PRO A 279 16.47 11.64 -9.99
CA PRO A 279 17.01 12.75 -10.79
C PRO A 279 16.95 14.05 -10.01
N PRO A 280 17.89 15.00 -10.29
CA PRO A 280 17.81 16.33 -9.70
C PRO A 280 16.47 16.99 -10.09
N PRO A 281 15.93 17.89 -9.26
CA PRO A 281 14.68 18.57 -9.58
C PRO A 281 14.81 19.33 -10.90
N ALA A 282 13.72 19.33 -11.67
CA ALA A 282 13.66 20.13 -12.89
C ALA A 282 13.87 21.62 -12.54
N PRO A 283 14.56 22.40 -13.41
CA PRO A 283 14.68 23.83 -13.21
C PRO A 283 13.31 24.47 -13.01
N SER A 284 13.19 25.34 -12.02
CA SER A 284 11.96 26.14 -11.84
C SER A 284 11.69 26.97 -13.11
N PRO A 285 10.42 27.00 -13.59
CA PRO A 285 10.04 27.77 -14.77
C PRO A 285 10.28 29.26 -14.60
#